data_4a505f987446d4f6c78e66c8fca0f040
#
_entry.id   4a505f987446d4f6c78e66c8fca0f040
#
_cell.length_a   1.000
_cell.length_b   1.000
_cell.length_c   1.000
_cell.angle_alpha   90.00
_cell.angle_beta   90.00
_cell.angle_gamma   90.00
#
_symmetry.space_group_name_H-M   'P 1'
#
loop_
_entity.id
_entity.type
_entity.pdbx_description
1 polymer ?
#
loop_
_entity_poly.entity_id
_entity_poly.type
_entity_poly.pdbx_seq_one_letter_code
_entity_poly.pdbx_strand_id
1 'polypeptide(L)'
;MSKTLIIAPHADDEVLSAASFLEKDLKDVTIFFQVESTVCFPNSDGHNYFNKSIHKSERDKLIKFLGCNKRVSTNKHYRNDFLDTIPIRDLVNEYEALIYDIKPDTVLIPNPSYNQDHRIVYEAALTALRPHDRIPFVKRVLVYEEPETFGTLRNVQPFKPQYFREVDIERKIKLIKFYESQIRGHRSFDQVKSIAQVRGMQCNCKHAEAFEVLRWVE
;
A
#
# COMPACT_ATOMS: atom_id res chain seq x y z
N MET A 1 -9.00 -3.46 -20.77
CA MET A 1 -7.80 -3.66 -19.92
C MET A 1 -8.25 -3.66 -18.47
N SER A 2 -7.60 -4.46 -17.61
CA SER A 2 -8.01 -4.60 -16.20
C SER A 2 -7.46 -3.44 -15.38
N LYS A 3 -8.33 -2.63 -14.77
CA LYS A 3 -7.95 -1.51 -13.93
C LYS A 3 -7.60 -1.97 -12.52
N THR A 4 -6.50 -1.47 -11.98
CA THR A 4 -6.05 -1.76 -10.63
C THR A 4 -6.04 -0.49 -9.77
N LEU A 5 -6.62 -0.56 -8.59
CA LEU A 5 -6.53 0.45 -7.54
C LEU A 5 -5.67 -0.08 -6.39
N ILE A 6 -4.62 0.65 -6.03
CA ILE A 6 -3.81 0.38 -4.84
C ILE A 6 -4.15 1.44 -3.80
N ILE A 7 -4.66 1.03 -2.65
CA ILE A 7 -4.93 1.91 -1.51
C ILE A 7 -3.71 1.84 -0.58
N ALA A 8 -2.94 2.92 -0.53
CA ALA A 8 -1.76 3.05 0.30
C ALA A 8 -2.07 3.98 1.49
N PRO A 9 -2.00 3.50 2.72
CA PRO A 9 -2.09 4.35 3.91
C PRO A 9 -1.09 5.51 3.86
N HIS A 10 0.16 5.19 3.58
CA HIS A 10 1.26 6.14 3.47
C HIS A 10 1.93 6.03 2.10
N ALA A 11 2.68 7.06 1.74
CA ALA A 11 3.53 7.02 0.56
C ALA A 11 4.80 6.21 0.93
N ASP A 12 5.06 5.13 0.29
CA ASP A 12 6.05 4.07 0.33
C ASP A 12 5.43 2.66 0.39
N ASP A 13 4.22 2.50 0.94
CA ASP A 13 3.54 1.20 1.06
C ASP A 13 3.36 0.53 -0.31
N GLU A 14 3.05 1.30 -1.34
CA GLU A 14 2.81 0.79 -2.70
C GLU A 14 4.06 0.14 -3.33
N VAL A 15 5.25 0.67 -3.03
CA VAL A 15 6.51 0.11 -3.56
C VAL A 15 7.10 -0.96 -2.64
N LEU A 16 6.85 -0.88 -1.35
CA LEU A 16 7.30 -1.87 -0.39
C LEU A 16 6.54 -3.18 -0.54
N SER A 17 5.25 -3.11 -0.91
CA SER A 17 4.32 -4.23 -0.77
C SER A 17 3.63 -4.66 -2.06
N ALA A 18 3.61 -3.82 -3.10
CA ALA A 18 2.89 -4.08 -4.36
C ALA A 18 3.67 -3.68 -5.62
N ALA A 19 5.01 -3.68 -5.56
CA ALA A 19 5.87 -3.30 -6.68
C ALA A 19 5.64 -4.17 -7.93
N SER A 20 5.26 -5.43 -7.78
CA SER A 20 4.93 -6.34 -8.89
C SER A 20 3.72 -5.88 -9.72
N PHE A 21 2.85 -5.04 -9.16
CA PHE A 21 1.77 -4.37 -9.89
C PHE A 21 2.22 -3.07 -10.56
N LEU A 22 3.46 -2.62 -10.30
CA LEU A 22 4.04 -1.39 -10.84
C LEU A 22 5.10 -1.65 -11.93
N GLU A 23 5.03 -2.80 -12.58
CA GLU A 23 6.00 -3.19 -13.62
C GLU A 23 5.53 -2.93 -15.04
N LYS A 24 4.25 -3.18 -15.33
CA LYS A 24 3.66 -3.14 -16.68
C LYS A 24 2.27 -2.50 -16.64
N ASP A 25 1.84 -1.98 -17.77
CA ASP A 25 0.46 -1.47 -18.01
C ASP A 25 0.02 -0.41 -16.98
N LEU A 26 0.93 0.49 -16.64
CA LEU A 26 0.76 1.46 -15.56
C LEU A 26 -0.35 2.50 -15.83
N LYS A 27 -0.82 2.63 -17.07
CA LYS A 27 -1.96 3.50 -17.43
C LYS A 27 -3.26 3.07 -16.76
N ASP A 28 -3.40 1.77 -16.49
CA ASP A 28 -4.56 1.18 -15.84
C ASP A 28 -4.38 1.01 -14.32
N VAL A 29 -3.25 1.48 -13.78
CA VAL A 29 -2.97 1.49 -12.35
C VAL A 29 -3.25 2.87 -11.77
N THR A 30 -4.04 2.92 -10.71
CA THR A 30 -4.25 4.10 -9.87
C THR A 30 -3.72 3.81 -8.46
N ILE A 31 -2.85 4.66 -7.96
CA ILE A 31 -2.42 4.64 -6.57
C ILE A 31 -3.16 5.74 -5.82
N PHE A 32 -3.86 5.35 -4.76
CA PHE A 32 -4.50 6.28 -3.84
C PHE A 32 -3.72 6.35 -2.54
N PHE A 33 -3.27 7.53 -2.19
CA PHE A 33 -2.58 7.82 -0.93
C PHE A 33 -3.54 8.41 0.08
N GLN A 34 -3.75 7.71 1.21
CA GLN A 34 -4.69 8.15 2.24
C GLN A 34 -4.18 9.38 2.98
N VAL A 35 -2.88 9.40 3.30
CA VAL A 35 -2.25 10.53 3.95
C VAL A 35 -1.26 11.19 3.01
N GLU A 36 -1.33 12.51 2.87
CA GLU A 36 -0.43 13.24 1.97
C GLU A 36 1.00 13.32 2.50
N SER A 37 1.17 13.24 3.81
CA SER A 37 2.48 13.46 4.44
C SER A 37 2.54 12.94 5.87
N THR A 38 3.71 12.46 6.25
CA THR A 38 4.05 12.09 7.62
C THR A 38 4.07 13.28 8.58
N VAL A 39 3.63 13.05 9.82
CA VAL A 39 3.86 13.96 10.93
C VAL A 39 5.34 13.87 11.33
N CYS A 40 5.99 15.01 11.53
CA CYS A 40 7.34 15.02 12.07
C CYS A 40 7.28 14.82 13.58
N PHE A 41 7.89 13.73 14.07
CA PHE A 41 8.21 13.61 15.48
C PHE A 41 9.63 14.14 15.70
N PRO A 42 9.87 15.10 16.63
CA PRO A 42 11.21 15.44 17.02
C PRO A 42 11.83 14.21 17.68
N ASN A 43 13.05 13.86 17.26
CA ASN A 43 13.84 12.88 18.00
C ASN A 43 14.37 13.48 19.33
N SER A 44 14.97 12.64 20.18
CA SER A 44 15.63 13.05 21.42
C SER A 44 16.67 14.17 21.25
N ASP A 45 17.20 14.34 20.03
CA ASP A 45 18.25 15.31 19.69
C ASP A 45 17.69 16.58 19.05
N GLY A 46 16.34 16.73 19.00
CA GLY A 46 15.66 17.90 18.46
C GLY A 46 15.67 18.00 16.93
N HIS A 47 16.18 16.99 16.21
CA HIS A 47 16.14 16.94 14.75
C HIS A 47 14.85 16.30 14.24
N ASN A 48 14.17 16.96 13.32
CA ASN A 48 13.01 16.40 12.63
C ASN A 48 13.49 15.39 11.59
N TYR A 49 13.36 14.08 11.85
CA TYR A 49 13.70 13.04 10.87
C TYR A 49 12.75 13.01 9.66
N PHE A 50 11.54 13.56 9.79
CA PHE A 50 10.55 13.55 8.73
C PHE A 50 10.13 14.96 8.37
N ASN A 51 10.51 15.36 7.18
CA ASN A 51 10.04 16.62 6.61
C ASN A 51 8.90 16.32 5.63
N LYS A 52 7.72 16.84 5.94
CA LYS A 52 6.50 16.74 5.12
C LYS A 52 6.74 17.03 3.64
N SER A 53 7.55 18.03 3.33
CA SER A 53 7.87 18.44 1.96
C SER A 53 8.77 17.43 1.24
N ILE A 54 9.67 16.77 1.95
CA ILE A 54 10.57 15.74 1.40
C ILE A 54 9.74 14.54 0.94
N HIS A 55 8.92 13.98 1.81
CA HIS A 55 8.12 12.80 1.54
C HIS A 55 7.14 13.01 0.38
N LYS A 56 6.49 14.17 0.35
CA LYS A 56 5.65 14.57 -0.79
C LYS A 56 6.44 14.66 -2.09
N SER A 57 7.64 15.24 -2.04
CA SER A 57 8.53 15.36 -3.20
C SER A 57 9.00 13.99 -3.71
N GLU A 58 9.36 13.08 -2.79
CA GLU A 58 9.75 11.70 -3.10
C GLU A 58 8.63 10.97 -3.83
N ARG A 59 7.41 10.99 -3.28
CA ARG A 59 6.21 10.43 -3.90
C ARG A 59 5.95 11.00 -5.30
N ASP A 60 5.97 12.32 -5.45
CA ASP A 60 5.66 12.96 -6.72
C ASP A 60 6.72 12.67 -7.80
N LYS A 61 8.00 12.50 -7.41
CA LYS A 61 9.05 12.01 -8.30
C LYS A 61 8.80 10.57 -8.76
N LEU A 62 8.43 9.69 -7.83
CA LEU A 62 8.09 8.31 -8.14
C LEU A 62 6.91 8.24 -9.13
N ILE A 63 5.81 8.93 -8.84
CA ILE A 63 4.63 8.92 -9.71
C ILE A 63 4.95 9.44 -11.12
N LYS A 64 5.76 10.49 -11.21
CA LYS A 64 6.26 10.99 -12.50
C LYS A 64 7.10 9.95 -13.24
N PHE A 65 7.94 9.21 -12.53
CA PHE A 65 8.75 8.14 -13.13
C PHE A 65 7.89 6.96 -13.60
N LEU A 66 6.88 6.57 -12.82
CA LEU A 66 5.96 5.48 -13.16
C LEU A 66 5.01 5.85 -14.31
N GLY A 67 4.57 7.09 -14.39
CA GLY A 67 3.56 7.52 -15.35
C GLY A 67 2.16 6.92 -15.09
N CYS A 68 1.92 6.43 -13.88
CA CYS A 68 0.62 5.90 -13.45
C CYS A 68 -0.33 7.01 -12.96
N ASN A 69 -1.60 6.66 -12.76
CA ASN A 69 -2.56 7.58 -12.17
C ASN A 69 -2.33 7.72 -10.66
N LYS A 70 -2.44 8.95 -10.17
CA LYS A 70 -2.37 9.26 -8.74
C LYS A 70 -3.67 9.88 -8.26
N ARG A 71 -4.14 9.43 -7.12
CA ARG A 71 -5.15 10.09 -6.31
C ARG A 71 -4.59 10.30 -4.89
N VAL A 72 -4.98 11.35 -4.25
CA VAL A 72 -4.61 11.66 -2.87
C VAL A 72 -5.86 12.08 -2.16
N SER A 73 -6.04 11.69 -0.90
CA SER A 73 -7.15 12.18 -0.10
C SER A 73 -7.16 13.70 -0.06
N THR A 74 -8.32 14.28 -0.27
CA THR A 74 -8.52 15.73 -0.22
C THR A 74 -8.80 16.23 1.19
N ASN A 75 -8.98 15.32 2.15
CA ASN A 75 -9.25 15.69 3.53
C ASN A 75 -7.96 16.13 4.25
N LYS A 76 -7.85 17.43 4.48
CA LYS A 76 -6.67 18.04 5.12
C LYS A 76 -6.54 17.68 6.62
N HIS A 77 -7.54 17.05 7.22
CA HIS A 77 -7.49 16.59 8.61
C HIS A 77 -6.82 15.22 8.74
N TYR A 78 -6.65 14.47 7.64
CA TYR A 78 -5.96 13.20 7.67
C TYR A 78 -4.47 13.41 7.88
N ARG A 79 -3.97 12.82 8.95
CA ARG A 79 -2.57 12.89 9.37
C ARG A 79 -2.06 11.48 9.62
N ASN A 80 -0.78 11.28 9.39
CA ASN A 80 -0.08 10.07 9.76
C ASN A 80 -0.25 9.77 11.25
N ASP A 81 -0.45 8.51 11.59
CA ASP A 81 -0.65 8.00 12.94
C ASP A 81 -1.89 8.53 13.67
N PHE A 82 -2.87 9.09 12.93
CA PHE A 82 -4.09 9.66 13.48
C PHE A 82 -5.36 9.27 12.72
N LEU A 83 -5.30 8.36 11.75
CA LEU A 83 -6.48 7.96 10.99
C LEU A 83 -7.51 7.22 11.85
N ASP A 84 -7.09 6.58 12.92
CA ASP A 84 -7.96 5.93 13.91
C ASP A 84 -8.83 6.90 14.72
N THR A 85 -8.49 8.19 14.70
CA THR A 85 -9.33 9.26 15.30
C THR A 85 -10.43 9.76 14.36
N ILE A 86 -10.40 9.35 13.10
CA ILE A 86 -11.37 9.75 12.09
C ILE A 86 -12.55 8.76 12.11
N PRO A 87 -13.80 9.24 12.02
CA PRO A 87 -14.92 8.33 11.87
C PRO A 87 -14.71 7.41 10.66
N ILE A 88 -14.72 6.11 10.86
CA ILE A 88 -14.50 5.10 9.81
C ILE A 88 -15.44 5.32 8.61
N ARG A 89 -16.63 5.84 8.85
CA ARG A 89 -17.62 6.20 7.83
C ARG A 89 -17.06 7.16 6.78
N ASP A 90 -16.21 8.11 7.19
CA ASP A 90 -15.67 9.12 6.28
C ASP A 90 -14.66 8.48 5.31
N LEU A 91 -13.84 7.55 5.81
CA LEU A 91 -12.94 6.74 4.99
C LEU A 91 -13.72 5.81 4.04
N VAL A 92 -14.78 5.16 4.55
CA VAL A 92 -15.64 4.29 3.73
C VAL A 92 -16.25 5.08 2.59
N ASN A 93 -16.82 6.26 2.84
CA ASN A 93 -17.42 7.11 1.82
C ASN A 93 -16.38 7.53 0.75
N GLU A 94 -15.14 7.83 1.16
CA GLU A 94 -14.07 8.18 0.24
C GLU A 94 -13.69 7.00 -0.66
N TYR A 95 -13.59 5.79 -0.11
CA TYR A 95 -13.29 4.59 -0.91
C TYR A 95 -14.45 4.19 -1.84
N GLU A 96 -15.69 4.28 -1.39
CA GLU A 96 -16.85 4.06 -2.25
C GLU A 96 -16.86 5.03 -3.43
N ALA A 97 -16.56 6.31 -3.20
CA ALA A 97 -16.45 7.32 -4.25
C ALA A 97 -15.29 7.02 -5.24
N LEU A 98 -14.13 6.59 -4.74
CA LEU A 98 -13.00 6.17 -5.58
C LEU A 98 -13.34 4.97 -6.46
N ILE A 99 -13.98 3.95 -5.88
CA ILE A 99 -14.38 2.74 -6.61
C ILE A 99 -15.41 3.09 -7.67
N TYR A 100 -16.36 3.98 -7.35
CA TYR A 100 -17.36 4.44 -8.31
C TYR A 100 -16.75 5.19 -9.50
N ASP A 101 -15.76 6.06 -9.25
CA ASP A 101 -15.09 6.85 -10.29
C ASP A 101 -14.16 5.99 -11.16
N ILE A 102 -13.30 5.19 -10.52
CA ILE A 102 -12.25 4.42 -11.22
C ILE A 102 -12.82 3.16 -11.87
N LYS A 103 -13.79 2.50 -11.23
CA LYS A 103 -14.36 1.19 -11.60
C LYS A 103 -13.24 0.14 -11.75
N PRO A 104 -12.48 -0.14 -10.68
CA PRO A 104 -11.38 -1.08 -10.75
C PRO A 104 -11.87 -2.52 -10.79
N ASP A 105 -11.17 -3.39 -11.54
CA ASP A 105 -11.36 -4.84 -11.50
C ASP A 105 -10.65 -5.48 -10.30
N THR A 106 -9.52 -4.87 -9.91
CA THR A 106 -8.66 -5.32 -8.82
C THR A 106 -8.41 -4.17 -7.85
N VAL A 107 -8.58 -4.43 -6.55
CA VAL A 107 -8.21 -3.51 -5.48
C VAL A 107 -7.21 -4.19 -4.55
N LEU A 108 -6.11 -3.50 -4.28
CA LEU A 108 -5.12 -3.90 -3.28
C LEU A 108 -5.28 -3.02 -2.04
N ILE A 109 -5.34 -3.66 -0.88
CA ILE A 109 -5.48 -2.99 0.42
C ILE A 109 -4.37 -3.44 1.38
N PRO A 110 -4.02 -2.63 2.39
CA PRO A 110 -2.95 -2.98 3.32
C PRO A 110 -3.32 -4.17 4.20
N ASN A 111 -2.31 -4.94 4.64
CA ASN A 111 -2.49 -5.86 5.75
C ASN A 111 -2.68 -5.06 7.04
N PRO A 112 -3.64 -5.43 7.91
CA PRO A 112 -3.78 -4.81 9.22
C PRO A 112 -2.54 -5.12 10.07
N SER A 113 -1.66 -4.14 10.21
CA SER A 113 -0.40 -4.25 10.94
C SER A 113 -0.49 -3.67 12.36
N TYR A 114 0.66 -3.49 13.02
CA TYR A 114 0.73 -2.75 14.29
C TYR A 114 0.38 -1.28 14.13
N ASN A 115 0.57 -0.74 12.92
CA ASN A 115 0.24 0.64 12.62
C ASN A 115 -1.29 0.81 12.61
N GLN A 116 -1.80 1.72 13.42
CA GLN A 116 -3.23 2.00 13.53
C GLN A 116 -3.82 2.50 12.21
N ASP A 117 -3.06 3.27 11.42
CA ASP A 117 -3.52 3.76 10.12
C ASP A 117 -3.78 2.60 9.16
N HIS A 118 -2.89 1.58 9.14
CA HIS A 118 -3.07 0.39 8.31
C HIS A 118 -4.32 -0.39 8.72
N ARG A 119 -4.57 -0.54 10.02
CA ARG A 119 -5.77 -1.23 10.53
C ARG A 119 -7.05 -0.53 10.11
N ILE A 120 -7.13 0.80 10.32
CA ILE A 120 -8.35 1.53 10.00
C ILE A 120 -8.60 1.62 8.49
N VAL A 121 -7.53 1.76 7.69
CA VAL A 121 -7.62 1.73 6.22
C VAL A 121 -8.10 0.36 5.74
N TYR A 122 -7.57 -0.74 6.30
CA TYR A 122 -8.02 -2.09 6.00
C TYR A 122 -9.52 -2.26 6.31
N GLU A 123 -9.97 -1.91 7.51
CA GLU A 123 -11.36 -2.05 7.95
C GLU A 123 -12.32 -1.20 7.10
N ALA A 124 -11.94 0.04 6.81
CA ALA A 124 -12.72 0.93 5.96
C ALA A 124 -12.83 0.40 4.53
N ALA A 125 -11.70 -0.09 3.98
CA ALA A 125 -11.66 -0.67 2.64
C ALA A 125 -12.51 -1.94 2.54
N LEU A 126 -12.44 -2.84 3.54
CA LEU A 126 -13.33 -4.01 3.61
C LEU A 126 -14.80 -3.62 3.58
N THR A 127 -15.16 -2.60 4.36
CA THR A 127 -16.53 -2.10 4.42
C THR A 127 -16.98 -1.51 3.09
N ALA A 128 -16.15 -0.72 2.43
CA ALA A 128 -16.43 -0.14 1.12
C ALA A 128 -16.55 -1.21 0.03
N LEU A 129 -15.75 -2.27 0.11
CA LEU A 129 -15.70 -3.36 -0.87
C LEU A 129 -16.75 -4.45 -0.65
N ARG A 130 -17.62 -4.34 0.37
CA ARG A 130 -18.71 -5.31 0.59
C ARG A 130 -19.62 -5.40 -0.64
N PRO A 131 -20.21 -6.57 -0.94
CA PRO A 131 -21.17 -6.69 -2.03
C PRO A 131 -22.44 -5.85 -1.75
N HIS A 132 -22.69 -4.84 -2.60
CA HIS A 132 -23.91 -4.04 -2.60
C HIS A 132 -24.09 -3.36 -3.98
N ASP A 133 -25.26 -2.79 -4.22
CA ASP A 133 -25.68 -2.23 -5.50
C ASP A 133 -25.34 -0.75 -5.72
N ARG A 134 -24.74 -0.08 -4.73
CA ARG A 134 -24.45 1.36 -4.78
C ARG A 134 -23.21 1.72 -5.58
N ILE A 135 -22.24 0.80 -5.65
CA ILE A 135 -20.98 1.00 -6.36
C ILE A 135 -20.68 -0.20 -7.29
N PRO A 136 -19.82 -0.04 -8.30
CA PRO A 136 -19.38 -1.14 -9.13
C PRO A 136 -18.78 -2.27 -8.30
N PHE A 137 -19.17 -3.50 -8.61
CA PHE A 137 -18.62 -4.68 -7.94
C PHE A 137 -17.18 -4.92 -8.34
N VAL A 138 -16.28 -4.97 -7.37
CA VAL A 138 -14.85 -5.26 -7.55
C VAL A 138 -14.65 -6.77 -7.54
N LYS A 139 -14.16 -7.33 -8.64
CA LYS A 139 -14.00 -8.77 -8.83
C LYS A 139 -12.84 -9.37 -8.02
N ARG A 140 -11.74 -8.64 -7.87
CA ARG A 140 -10.54 -9.11 -7.18
C ARG A 140 -10.15 -8.14 -6.06
N VAL A 141 -10.06 -8.67 -4.85
CA VAL A 141 -9.63 -7.93 -3.67
C VAL A 141 -8.48 -8.68 -3.02
N LEU A 142 -7.32 -8.04 -2.97
CA LEU A 142 -6.08 -8.60 -2.46
C LEU A 142 -5.57 -7.75 -1.29
N VAL A 143 -5.02 -8.43 -0.27
CA VAL A 143 -4.31 -7.78 0.83
C VAL A 143 -2.83 -7.94 0.58
N TYR A 144 -2.07 -6.85 0.54
CA TYR A 144 -0.63 -6.89 0.37
C TYR A 144 0.11 -7.01 1.69
N GLU A 145 1.27 -7.68 1.66
CA GLU A 145 2.10 -7.92 2.83
C GLU A 145 3.03 -6.74 3.13
N GLU A 146 2.95 -6.23 4.35
CA GLU A 146 3.87 -5.19 4.81
C GLU A 146 5.19 -5.80 5.31
N PRO A 147 6.36 -5.26 4.94
CA PRO A 147 7.64 -5.77 5.42
C PRO A 147 7.75 -5.80 6.95
N GLU A 148 7.14 -4.85 7.63
CA GLU A 148 7.15 -4.75 9.10
C GLU A 148 6.36 -5.86 9.80
N THR A 149 5.45 -6.52 9.10
CA THR A 149 4.66 -7.64 9.66
C THR A 149 5.33 -8.98 9.47
N PHE A 150 6.33 -9.06 8.59
CA PHE A 150 7.03 -10.30 8.29
C PHE A 150 7.87 -10.77 9.48
N GLY A 151 7.54 -11.96 10.00
CA GLY A 151 8.29 -12.58 11.09
C GLY A 151 8.16 -11.91 12.45
N THR A 152 7.22 -10.98 12.63
CA THR A 152 7.02 -10.32 13.93
C THR A 152 6.36 -11.25 14.94
N LEU A 153 6.72 -11.08 16.22
CA LEU A 153 6.29 -11.96 17.30
C LEU A 153 4.78 -11.90 17.62
N ARG A 154 4.11 -10.83 17.21
CA ARG A 154 2.66 -10.67 17.38
C ARG A 154 2.08 -10.06 16.11
N ASN A 155 1.44 -10.87 15.33
CA ASN A 155 0.53 -10.38 14.31
C ASN A 155 -0.86 -10.21 14.92
N VAL A 156 -1.43 -9.04 14.74
CA VAL A 156 -2.84 -8.79 15.08
C VAL A 156 -3.71 -9.77 14.29
N GLN A 157 -3.32 -10.07 13.05
CA GLN A 157 -3.81 -11.18 12.24
C GLN A 157 -2.62 -11.80 11.50
N PRO A 158 -2.41 -13.13 11.56
CA PRO A 158 -1.37 -13.78 10.78
C PRO A 158 -1.64 -13.60 9.29
N PHE A 159 -0.67 -13.05 8.55
CA PHE A 159 -0.74 -12.94 7.11
C PHE A 159 -0.76 -14.33 6.46
N LYS A 160 -1.73 -14.59 5.58
CA LYS A 160 -1.93 -15.89 4.91
C LYS A 160 -1.66 -15.75 3.42
N PRO A 161 -0.40 -15.94 2.96
CA PRO A 161 -0.07 -15.83 1.54
C PRO A 161 -0.82 -16.89 0.72
N GLN A 162 -1.59 -16.45 -0.28
CA GLN A 162 -2.40 -17.31 -1.13
C GLN A 162 -2.17 -17.04 -2.62
N TYR A 163 -1.84 -15.80 -2.97
CA TYR A 163 -1.51 -15.38 -4.32
C TYR A 163 -0.10 -14.81 -4.34
N PHE A 164 0.70 -15.26 -5.29
CA PHE A 164 2.08 -14.84 -5.45
C PHE A 164 2.28 -14.20 -6.82
N ARG A 165 3.03 -13.12 -6.85
CA ARG A 165 3.46 -12.48 -8.09
C ARG A 165 4.97 -12.41 -8.10
N GLU A 166 5.58 -12.99 -9.15
CA GLU A 166 7.00 -12.77 -9.40
C GLU A 166 7.27 -11.26 -9.51
N VAL A 167 8.39 -10.81 -8.94
CA VAL A 167 8.80 -9.41 -8.92
C VAL A 167 10.24 -9.26 -9.40
N ASP A 168 10.46 -8.31 -10.30
CA ASP A 168 11.81 -7.85 -10.63
C ASP A 168 12.38 -7.10 -9.41
N ILE A 169 13.28 -7.78 -8.68
CA ILE A 169 13.83 -7.25 -7.42
C ILE A 169 14.67 -5.99 -7.63
N GLU A 170 15.39 -5.89 -8.74
CA GLU A 170 16.21 -4.71 -9.03
C GLU A 170 15.31 -3.50 -9.34
N ARG A 171 14.22 -3.74 -10.07
CA ARG A 171 13.20 -2.71 -10.28
C ARG A 171 12.53 -2.32 -8.96
N LYS A 172 12.12 -3.28 -8.12
CA LYS A 172 11.54 -2.99 -6.80
C LYS A 172 12.46 -2.12 -5.96
N ILE A 173 13.75 -2.48 -5.86
CA ILE A 173 14.74 -1.68 -5.14
C ILE A 173 14.90 -0.28 -5.75
N LYS A 174 14.88 -0.16 -7.08
CA LYS A 174 14.90 1.13 -7.76
C LYS A 174 13.69 2.00 -7.40
N LEU A 175 12.51 1.41 -7.27
CA LEU A 175 11.30 2.13 -6.85
C LEU A 175 11.39 2.59 -5.39
N ILE A 176 11.85 1.72 -4.49
CA ILE A 176 12.05 2.07 -3.07
C ILE A 176 13.07 3.20 -2.89
N LYS A 177 14.09 3.29 -3.75
CA LYS A 177 15.07 4.40 -3.71
C LYS A 177 14.47 5.79 -3.93
N PHE A 178 13.27 5.91 -4.46
CA PHE A 178 12.59 7.19 -4.52
C PHE A 178 12.19 7.71 -3.13
N TYR A 179 12.07 6.81 -2.14
CA TYR A 179 11.73 7.11 -0.75
C TYR A 179 12.96 6.98 0.17
N GLU A 180 14.05 7.67 -0.14
CA GLU A 180 15.30 7.62 0.62
C GLU A 180 15.09 7.90 2.11
N SER A 181 14.16 8.82 2.43
CA SER A 181 13.83 9.17 3.81
C SER A 181 13.21 7.99 4.61
N GLN A 182 12.72 6.95 3.92
CA GLN A 182 12.03 5.81 4.52
C GLN A 182 12.90 4.54 4.63
N ILE A 183 14.10 4.55 4.04
CA ILE A 183 14.98 3.37 4.00
C ILE A 183 15.66 3.18 5.35
N ARG A 184 15.10 2.28 6.18
CA ARG A 184 15.63 1.95 7.51
C ARG A 184 15.05 0.65 8.05
N GLY A 185 15.78 -0.04 8.94
CA GLY A 185 15.29 -1.24 9.63
C GLY A 185 14.70 -2.28 8.66
N HIS A 186 13.48 -2.71 8.91
CA HIS A 186 12.74 -3.67 8.07
C HIS A 186 12.41 -3.16 6.65
N ARG A 187 12.61 -1.89 6.37
CA ARG A 187 12.50 -1.28 5.03
C ARG A 187 13.86 -1.16 4.33
N SER A 188 14.93 -1.73 4.90
CA SER A 188 16.24 -1.79 4.25
C SER A 188 16.18 -2.69 3.00
N PHE A 189 17.07 -2.43 2.03
CA PHE A 189 17.09 -3.21 0.79
C PHE A 189 17.32 -4.70 1.04
N ASP A 190 18.18 -5.04 2.01
CA ASP A 190 18.48 -6.43 2.34
C ASP A 190 17.28 -7.15 2.94
N GLN A 191 16.52 -6.48 3.83
CA GLN A 191 15.30 -7.06 4.40
C GLN A 191 14.23 -7.27 3.32
N VAL A 192 14.01 -6.27 2.48
CA VAL A 192 13.03 -6.37 1.37
C VAL A 192 13.42 -7.49 0.39
N LYS A 193 14.70 -7.61 0.03
CA LYS A 193 15.20 -8.72 -0.80
C LYS A 193 14.99 -10.07 -0.14
N SER A 194 15.28 -10.19 1.15
CA SER A 194 15.12 -11.44 1.90
C SER A 194 13.66 -11.89 1.95
N ILE A 195 12.73 -10.97 2.19
CA ILE A 195 11.29 -11.27 2.18
C ILE A 195 10.87 -11.76 0.78
N ALA A 196 11.23 -11.02 -0.27
CA ALA A 196 10.90 -11.38 -1.65
C ALA A 196 11.49 -12.75 -2.05
N GLN A 197 12.68 -13.10 -1.56
CA GLN A 197 13.29 -14.39 -1.78
C GLN A 197 12.53 -15.53 -1.08
N VAL A 198 12.12 -15.33 0.20
CA VAL A 198 11.32 -16.32 0.92
C VAL A 198 9.98 -16.54 0.20
N ARG A 199 9.33 -15.48 -0.26
CA ARG A 199 8.07 -15.59 -1.02
C ARG A 199 8.27 -16.24 -2.38
N GLY A 200 9.42 -15.99 -3.04
CA GLY A 200 9.81 -16.66 -4.27
C GLY A 200 9.97 -18.18 -4.09
N MET A 201 10.61 -18.62 -3.00
CA MET A 201 10.73 -20.04 -2.67
C MET A 201 9.36 -20.73 -2.53
N GLN A 202 8.36 -20.05 -2.03
CA GLN A 202 7.01 -20.61 -1.85
C GLN A 202 6.26 -20.83 -3.17
N CYS A 203 6.64 -20.15 -4.24
CA CYS A 203 5.99 -20.26 -5.56
C CYS A 203 6.95 -20.66 -6.69
N ASN A 204 8.12 -21.20 -6.34
CA ASN A 204 9.14 -21.69 -7.28
C ASN A 204 9.64 -20.62 -8.27
N CYS A 205 9.83 -19.38 -7.80
CA CYS A 205 10.52 -18.33 -8.54
C CYS A 205 11.62 -17.69 -7.68
N LYS A 206 12.44 -16.82 -8.29
CA LYS A 206 13.58 -16.23 -7.59
C LYS A 206 13.13 -15.21 -6.52
N HIS A 207 12.21 -14.35 -6.86
CA HIS A 207 11.64 -13.33 -5.97
C HIS A 207 10.15 -13.17 -6.25
N ALA A 208 9.35 -13.04 -5.21
CA ALA A 208 7.93 -12.77 -5.33
C ALA A 208 7.44 -11.80 -4.25
N GLU A 209 6.31 -11.21 -4.51
CA GLU A 209 5.43 -10.60 -3.52
C GLU A 209 4.25 -11.53 -3.25
N ALA A 210 3.73 -11.49 -2.04
CA ALA A 210 2.62 -12.33 -1.62
C ALA A 210 1.42 -11.48 -1.22
N PHE A 211 0.23 -12.06 -1.44
CA PHE A 211 -1.05 -11.41 -1.18
C PHE A 211 -2.02 -12.41 -0.55
N GLU A 212 -2.85 -11.95 0.38
CA GLU A 212 -4.05 -12.68 0.77
C GLU A 212 -5.15 -12.42 -0.25
N VAL A 213 -5.99 -13.41 -0.51
CA VAL A 213 -7.13 -13.31 -1.42
C VAL A 213 -8.41 -13.20 -0.62
N LEU A 214 -8.99 -12.00 -0.56
CA LEU A 214 -10.30 -11.79 0.06
C LEU A 214 -11.46 -12.08 -0.90
N ARG A 215 -11.21 -11.82 -2.19
CA ARG A 215 -12.17 -12.09 -3.26
C ARG A 215 -11.43 -12.34 -4.57
N TRP A 216 -11.90 -13.33 -5.30
CA TRP A 216 -11.45 -13.61 -6.65
C TRP A 216 -12.63 -14.16 -7.49
N VAL A 217 -13.10 -13.36 -8.42
CA VAL A 217 -14.18 -13.72 -9.36
C VAL A 217 -13.65 -13.54 -10.78
N GLU A 218 -13.75 -14.59 -11.60
CA GLU A 218 -13.34 -14.60 -13.00
C GLU A 218 -14.37 -13.93 -13.93
#